data_49457bae8a03af6b5a877db69eec9550
#
_entry.id   49457bae8a03af6b5a877db69eec9550
#
_cell.length_a   1.000
_cell.length_b   1.000
_cell.length_c   1.000
_cell.angle_alpha   90.00
_cell.angle_beta   90.00
_cell.angle_gamma   90.00
#
_symmetry.space_group_name_H-M   'P 1'
#
loop_
_entity.id
_entity.type
_entity.pdbx_description
1 polymer ?
#
loop_
_entity_poly.entity_id
_entity_poly.type
_entity_poly.pdbx_seq_one_letter_code
_entity_poly.pdbx_strand_id
1 'polypeptide(L)'
;STGLNIDPIVVVQKAVPGLYSDISSVEIDTYLAETAAALTVEHPDYSYLAARIKVNSLHKETPGFIIATKNLYDDGLLREDYYKKVMENADAIESVIDYDKDYTFDYFALTTLIRAYLLKFDNKTIERPQDLWMRVTLTVTGNEFNLDKIKETYKSLSTGTYTHATPTLFNSGLKMQQLSSCFLIGMEDDSIEGIFNTIKDCALISKTAGGIGMHAHNIR
;
A
#
# COMPACT_ATOMS: atom_id res chain seq x y z
N SER A 1 15.17 19.46 -0.06
CA SER A 1 14.14 20.47 0.28
C SER A 1 13.70 21.35 -0.91
N THR A 2 14.03 20.95 -2.13
CA THR A 2 13.67 21.73 -3.32
C THR A 2 12.13 21.86 -3.43
N GLY A 3 11.64 23.09 -3.41
CA GLY A 3 10.21 23.43 -3.55
C GLY A 3 9.38 23.48 -2.26
N LEU A 4 10.00 23.42 -1.07
CA LEU A 4 9.32 23.62 0.21
C LEU A 4 9.68 25.00 0.79
N ASN A 5 8.68 25.71 1.35
CA ASN A 5 8.85 27.04 1.95
C ASN A 5 9.21 26.97 3.44
N ILE A 6 10.17 26.13 3.79
CA ILE A 6 10.64 25.90 5.17
C ILE A 6 12.17 25.81 5.20
N ASP A 7 12.73 26.10 6.39
CA ASP A 7 14.13 25.86 6.68
C ASP A 7 14.33 24.47 7.31
N PRO A 8 14.95 23.51 6.60
CA PRO A 8 15.20 22.17 7.15
C PRO A 8 16.18 22.17 8.32
N ILE A 9 17.00 23.22 8.50
CA ILE A 9 17.95 23.34 9.61
C ILE A 9 17.21 23.37 10.95
N VAL A 10 16.01 23.95 11.00
CA VAL A 10 15.16 23.96 12.21
C VAL A 10 14.89 22.54 12.73
N VAL A 11 14.62 21.59 11.81
CA VAL A 11 14.40 20.17 12.18
C VAL A 11 15.66 19.59 12.81
N VAL A 12 16.83 19.83 12.20
CA VAL A 12 18.11 19.34 12.72
C VAL A 12 18.39 19.92 14.12
N GLN A 13 18.21 21.23 14.30
CA GLN A 13 18.42 21.90 15.60
C GLN A 13 17.51 21.35 16.68
N LYS A 14 16.25 21.02 16.37
CA LYS A 14 15.30 20.42 17.31
C LYS A 14 15.59 18.93 17.58
N ALA A 15 16.19 18.22 16.62
CA ALA A 15 16.52 16.80 16.77
C ALA A 15 17.83 16.55 17.54
N VAL A 16 18.85 17.41 17.40
CA VAL A 16 20.18 17.21 18.00
C VAL A 16 20.12 16.88 19.53
N PRO A 17 19.30 17.54 20.36
CA PRO A 17 19.26 17.24 21.80
C PRO A 17 18.76 15.81 22.13
N GLY A 18 18.06 15.15 21.23
CA GLY A 18 17.55 13.78 21.44
C GLY A 18 18.45 12.68 20.88
N LEU A 19 19.57 13.03 20.26
CA LEU A 19 20.53 12.04 19.74
C LEU A 19 21.41 11.51 20.88
N TYR A 20 21.71 10.21 20.84
CA TYR A 20 22.57 9.52 21.81
C TYR A 20 23.66 8.72 21.09
N SER A 21 24.67 8.25 21.86
CA SER A 21 25.77 7.45 21.31
C SER A 21 25.23 6.12 20.74
N ASP A 22 25.81 5.69 19.62
CA ASP A 22 25.49 4.41 18.95
C ASP A 22 24.07 4.30 18.36
N ILE A 23 23.36 5.43 18.20
CA ILE A 23 22.08 5.46 17.47
C ILE A 23 22.28 5.03 16.01
N SER A 24 21.44 4.12 15.53
CA SER A 24 21.51 3.65 14.15
C SER A 24 21.01 4.71 13.16
N SER A 25 21.45 4.61 11.89
CA SER A 25 20.99 5.53 10.82
C SER A 25 19.47 5.44 10.58
N VAL A 26 18.86 4.28 10.78
CA VAL A 26 17.41 4.09 10.65
C VAL A 26 16.66 4.80 11.79
N GLU A 27 17.18 4.73 13.00
CA GLU A 27 16.60 5.45 14.14
C GLU A 27 16.75 6.97 13.97
N ILE A 28 17.89 7.44 13.44
CA ILE A 28 18.08 8.86 13.10
C ILE A 28 17.06 9.31 12.06
N ASP A 29 16.92 8.57 10.95
CA ASP A 29 15.95 8.89 9.89
C ASP A 29 14.51 8.93 10.46
N THR A 30 14.16 7.98 11.32
CA THR A 30 12.84 7.93 11.97
C THR A 30 12.63 9.14 12.89
N TYR A 31 13.59 9.44 13.75
CA TYR A 31 13.51 10.55 14.69
C TYR A 31 13.46 11.92 13.99
N LEU A 32 14.23 12.09 12.91
CA LEU A 32 14.17 13.29 12.07
C LEU A 32 12.81 13.45 11.37
N ALA A 33 12.24 12.36 10.87
CA ALA A 33 10.92 12.38 10.25
C ALA A 33 9.82 12.74 11.25
N GLU A 34 9.84 12.17 12.46
CA GLU A 34 8.89 12.48 13.53
C GLU A 34 9.04 13.92 14.04
N THR A 35 10.28 14.39 14.18
CA THR A 35 10.56 15.79 14.55
C THR A 35 10.02 16.77 13.49
N ALA A 36 10.23 16.47 12.21
CA ALA A 36 9.67 17.28 11.13
C ALA A 36 8.13 17.21 11.11
N ALA A 37 7.54 16.04 11.32
CA ALA A 37 6.08 15.87 11.38
C ALA A 37 5.45 16.69 12.52
N ALA A 38 6.10 16.77 13.70
CA ALA A 38 5.63 17.58 14.82
C ALA A 38 5.61 19.09 14.48
N LEU A 39 6.45 19.55 13.54
CA LEU A 39 6.50 20.94 13.09
C LEU A 39 5.40 21.29 12.06
N THR A 40 4.57 20.35 11.65
CA THR A 40 3.44 20.59 10.72
C THR A 40 2.47 21.65 11.27
N VAL A 41 2.40 21.81 12.60
CA VAL A 41 1.61 22.87 13.25
C VAL A 41 2.17 24.28 12.97
N GLU A 42 3.46 24.42 12.68
CA GLU A 42 4.11 25.68 12.34
C GLU A 42 3.97 25.99 10.83
N HIS A 43 4.18 24.96 9.97
CA HIS A 43 4.01 25.09 8.53
C HIS A 43 3.71 23.72 7.88
N PRO A 44 2.71 23.62 6.97
CA PRO A 44 2.31 22.34 6.36
C PRO A 44 3.42 21.65 5.56
N ASP A 45 4.37 22.40 5.01
CA ASP A 45 5.49 21.84 4.24
C ASP A 45 6.42 20.95 5.09
N TYR A 46 6.40 21.05 6.41
CA TYR A 46 7.11 20.11 7.28
C TYR A 46 6.56 18.69 7.17
N SER A 47 5.28 18.51 6.87
CA SER A 47 4.71 17.19 6.59
C SER A 47 5.35 16.54 5.36
N TYR A 48 5.56 17.32 4.29
CA TYR A 48 6.26 16.82 3.09
C TYR A 48 7.74 16.55 3.35
N LEU A 49 8.42 17.38 4.15
CA LEU A 49 9.80 17.10 4.54
C LEU A 49 9.90 15.79 5.34
N ALA A 50 9.02 15.60 6.32
CA ALA A 50 8.93 14.37 7.12
C ALA A 50 8.70 13.13 6.23
N ALA A 51 7.78 13.23 5.27
CA ALA A 51 7.52 12.17 4.31
C ALA A 51 8.76 11.85 3.47
N ARG A 52 9.45 12.86 2.95
CA ARG A 52 10.66 12.66 2.12
C ARG A 52 11.79 11.95 2.88
N ILE A 53 11.97 12.26 4.16
CA ILE A 53 12.93 11.56 5.03
C ILE A 53 12.50 10.09 5.19
N LYS A 54 11.20 9.84 5.44
CA LYS A 54 10.66 8.50 5.61
C LYS A 54 10.70 7.67 4.32
N VAL A 55 10.43 8.26 3.14
CA VAL A 55 10.59 7.61 1.82
C VAL A 55 12.04 7.18 1.63
N ASN A 56 12.99 8.06 1.94
CA ASN A 56 14.40 7.75 1.79
C ASN A 56 14.85 6.57 2.67
N SER A 57 14.36 6.49 3.91
CA SER A 57 14.55 5.33 4.79
C SER A 57 13.91 4.07 4.20
N LEU A 58 12.65 4.15 3.77
CA LEU A 58 11.93 3.03 3.16
C LEU A 58 12.65 2.47 1.94
N HIS A 59 13.17 3.34 1.06
CA HIS A 59 13.89 2.93 -0.14
C HIS A 59 15.24 2.24 0.16
N LYS A 60 15.89 2.59 1.27
CA LYS A 60 17.11 1.88 1.74
C LYS A 60 16.80 0.49 2.28
N GLU A 61 15.63 0.30 2.87
CA GLU A 61 15.23 -0.93 3.56
C GLU A 61 14.47 -1.90 2.64
N THR A 62 13.92 -1.43 1.50
CA THR A 62 13.10 -2.23 0.60
C THR A 62 13.83 -2.53 -0.70
N PRO A 63 13.69 -3.75 -1.25
CA PRO A 63 14.20 -4.07 -2.59
C PRO A 63 13.38 -3.36 -3.67
N GLY A 64 13.81 -3.45 -4.92
CA GLY A 64 12.99 -3.05 -6.07
C GLY A 64 11.85 -4.04 -6.33
N PHE A 65 10.87 -3.62 -7.18
CA PHE A 65 9.63 -4.33 -7.46
C PHE A 65 9.80 -5.81 -7.81
N ILE A 66 10.73 -6.14 -8.70
CA ILE A 66 10.94 -7.52 -9.17
C ILE A 66 11.46 -8.41 -8.04
N ILE A 67 12.41 -7.92 -7.24
CA ILE A 67 12.95 -8.68 -6.10
C ILE A 67 11.88 -8.85 -5.01
N ALA A 68 11.11 -7.80 -4.72
CA ALA A 68 9.99 -7.87 -3.79
C ALA A 68 8.95 -8.91 -4.24
N THR A 69 8.58 -8.89 -5.54
CA THR A 69 7.65 -9.86 -6.12
C THR A 69 8.16 -11.29 -5.99
N LYS A 70 9.46 -11.53 -6.25
CA LYS A 70 10.05 -12.85 -6.09
C LYS A 70 9.98 -13.34 -4.64
N ASN A 71 10.38 -12.51 -3.68
CA ASN A 71 10.36 -12.88 -2.26
C ASN A 71 8.93 -13.19 -1.77
N LEU A 72 7.94 -12.39 -2.18
CA LEU A 72 6.53 -12.61 -1.84
C LEU A 72 5.97 -13.90 -2.49
N TYR A 73 6.44 -14.27 -3.68
CA TYR A 73 6.06 -15.50 -4.33
C TYR A 73 6.69 -16.72 -3.64
N ASP A 74 7.97 -16.65 -3.31
CA ASP A 74 8.70 -17.71 -2.61
C ASP A 74 8.11 -17.99 -1.21
N ASP A 75 7.59 -16.94 -0.54
CA ASP A 75 6.82 -17.05 0.71
C ASP A 75 5.37 -17.56 0.51
N GLY A 76 4.99 -17.80 -0.73
CA GLY A 76 3.69 -18.37 -1.05
C GLY A 76 2.51 -17.40 -0.98
N LEU A 77 2.73 -16.10 -0.94
CA LEU A 77 1.67 -15.08 -0.86
C LEU A 77 1.06 -14.78 -2.23
N LEU A 78 1.86 -14.76 -3.31
CA LEU A 78 1.40 -14.38 -4.63
C LEU A 78 0.83 -15.56 -5.44
N ARG A 79 -0.05 -15.24 -6.38
CA ARG A 79 -0.56 -16.19 -7.40
C ARG A 79 0.52 -16.49 -8.42
N GLU A 80 0.53 -17.72 -8.91
CA GLU A 80 1.51 -18.20 -9.90
C GLU A 80 1.38 -17.46 -11.24
N ASP A 81 0.15 -17.25 -11.72
CA ASP A 81 -0.10 -16.54 -12.98
C ASP A 81 0.34 -15.07 -12.92
N TYR A 82 0.11 -14.40 -11.78
CA TYR A 82 0.62 -13.07 -11.54
C TYR A 82 2.15 -13.03 -11.54
N TYR A 83 2.79 -13.94 -10.81
CA TYR A 83 4.24 -14.04 -10.74
C TYR A 83 4.88 -14.27 -12.11
N LYS A 84 4.37 -15.24 -12.89
CA LYS A 84 4.85 -15.50 -14.25
C LYS A 84 4.73 -14.26 -15.13
N LYS A 85 3.57 -13.61 -15.14
CA LYS A 85 3.35 -12.37 -15.89
C LYS A 85 4.38 -11.29 -15.56
N VAL A 86 4.73 -11.13 -14.28
CA VAL A 86 5.75 -10.16 -13.84
C VAL A 86 7.14 -10.57 -14.31
N MET A 87 7.54 -11.82 -14.10
CA MET A 87 8.91 -12.27 -14.42
C MET A 87 9.17 -12.29 -15.93
N GLU A 88 8.18 -12.67 -16.74
CA GLU A 88 8.29 -12.67 -18.21
C GLU A 88 8.41 -11.27 -18.82
N ASN A 89 8.00 -10.22 -18.07
CA ASN A 89 7.96 -8.84 -18.56
C ASN A 89 8.70 -7.85 -17.64
N ALA A 90 9.67 -8.34 -16.86
CA ALA A 90 10.32 -7.60 -15.79
C ALA A 90 10.88 -6.24 -16.24
N ASP A 91 11.70 -6.22 -17.29
CA ASP A 91 12.34 -4.99 -17.79
C ASP A 91 11.31 -3.95 -18.27
N ALA A 92 10.25 -4.42 -18.95
CA ALA A 92 9.19 -3.54 -19.41
C ALA A 92 8.41 -2.91 -18.24
N ILE A 93 8.14 -3.69 -17.19
CA ILE A 93 7.45 -3.24 -15.99
C ILE A 93 8.31 -2.25 -15.21
N GLU A 94 9.59 -2.57 -14.96
CA GLU A 94 10.51 -1.68 -14.26
C GLU A 94 10.68 -0.32 -14.98
N SER A 95 10.68 -0.32 -16.31
CA SER A 95 10.76 0.91 -17.10
C SER A 95 9.57 1.87 -16.91
N VAL A 96 8.45 1.38 -16.38
CA VAL A 96 7.22 2.18 -16.13
C VAL A 96 7.19 2.74 -14.72
N ILE A 97 7.83 2.09 -13.76
CA ILE A 97 7.78 2.49 -12.35
C ILE A 97 8.62 3.76 -12.14
N ASP A 98 7.98 4.79 -11.59
CA ASP A 98 8.57 6.08 -11.28
C ASP A 98 8.60 6.30 -9.77
N TYR A 99 9.70 5.89 -9.13
CA TYR A 99 9.87 6.00 -7.67
C TYR A 99 9.98 7.45 -7.16
N ASP A 100 10.25 8.43 -8.03
CA ASP A 100 10.28 9.84 -7.62
C ASP A 100 8.91 10.32 -7.15
N LYS A 101 7.84 9.67 -7.57
CA LYS A 101 6.48 9.96 -7.11
C LYS A 101 6.23 9.59 -5.65
N ASP A 102 7.03 8.72 -5.05
CA ASP A 102 6.95 8.44 -3.61
C ASP A 102 7.24 9.69 -2.77
N TYR A 103 8.04 10.63 -3.30
CA TYR A 103 8.35 11.90 -2.61
C TYR A 103 7.25 12.96 -2.71
N THR A 104 6.12 12.65 -3.34
CA THR A 104 4.96 13.57 -3.45
C THR A 104 3.95 13.41 -2.32
N PHE A 105 4.04 12.33 -1.52
CA PHE A 105 3.17 12.12 -0.37
C PHE A 105 3.48 13.08 0.78
N ASP A 106 2.45 13.40 1.56
CA ASP A 106 2.64 13.94 2.89
C ASP A 106 2.91 12.82 3.92
N TYR A 107 3.27 13.20 5.13
CA TYR A 107 3.66 12.23 6.18
C TYR A 107 2.51 11.32 6.60
N PHE A 108 1.28 11.85 6.67
CA PHE A 108 0.10 11.07 7.07
C PHE A 108 -0.25 10.01 6.02
N ALA A 109 -0.29 10.40 4.75
CA ALA A 109 -0.57 9.49 3.64
C ALA A 109 0.49 8.37 3.56
N LEU A 110 1.77 8.75 3.59
CA LEU A 110 2.88 7.77 3.53
C LEU A 110 2.86 6.78 4.70
N THR A 111 2.72 7.28 5.93
CA THR A 111 2.69 6.42 7.13
C THR A 111 1.47 5.50 7.15
N THR A 112 0.34 5.96 6.62
CA THR A 112 -0.86 5.13 6.44
C THR A 112 -0.61 4.01 5.43
N LEU A 113 0.02 4.30 4.29
CA LEU A 113 0.41 3.28 3.31
C LEU A 113 1.35 2.25 3.93
N ILE A 114 2.43 2.67 4.57
CA ILE A 114 3.42 1.78 5.20
C ILE A 114 2.77 0.89 6.26
N ARG A 115 1.91 1.45 7.11
CA ARG A 115 1.30 0.73 8.22
C ARG A 115 0.28 -0.30 7.75
N ALA A 116 -0.58 0.07 6.80
CA ALA A 116 -1.81 -0.65 6.50
C ALA A 116 -1.87 -1.28 5.10
N TYR A 117 -1.16 -0.75 4.09
CA TYR A 117 -1.39 -1.12 2.70
C TYR A 117 -0.22 -1.83 2.02
N LEU A 118 1.01 -1.45 2.34
CA LEU A 118 2.19 -2.08 1.74
C LEU A 118 2.36 -3.50 2.25
N LEU A 119 2.66 -4.43 1.36
CA LEU A 119 2.91 -5.82 1.70
C LEU A 119 4.16 -5.96 2.56
N LYS A 120 4.12 -6.95 3.43
CA LYS A 120 5.20 -7.27 4.37
C LYS A 120 5.69 -8.70 4.14
N PHE A 121 6.97 -8.87 4.30
CA PHE A 121 7.65 -10.15 4.36
C PHE A 121 8.35 -10.25 5.71
N ASP A 122 8.13 -11.31 6.46
CA ASP A 122 8.68 -11.50 7.81
C ASP A 122 8.47 -10.27 8.73
N ASN A 123 7.25 -9.75 8.73
CA ASN A 123 6.83 -8.53 9.45
C ASN A 123 7.55 -7.22 9.06
N LYS A 124 8.38 -7.24 8.02
CA LYS A 124 9.03 -6.05 7.48
C LYS A 124 8.34 -5.62 6.18
N THR A 125 8.17 -4.32 6.02
CA THR A 125 7.65 -3.76 4.77
C THR A 125 8.61 -4.09 3.63
N ILE A 126 8.09 -4.66 2.54
CA ILE A 126 8.87 -5.08 1.37
C ILE A 126 8.48 -4.30 0.11
N GLU A 127 7.30 -3.71 0.09
CA GLU A 127 6.80 -2.87 -1.00
C GLU A 127 7.08 -1.40 -0.74
N ARG A 128 7.25 -0.63 -1.82
CA ARG A 128 7.18 0.82 -1.87
C ARG A 128 5.79 1.26 -2.35
N PRO A 129 5.37 2.52 -2.16
CA PRO A 129 4.08 2.98 -2.68
C PRO A 129 3.92 2.76 -4.19
N GLN A 130 4.96 2.98 -5.00
CA GLN A 130 4.89 2.74 -6.44
C GLN A 130 4.81 1.25 -6.79
N ASP A 131 5.36 0.37 -5.97
CA ASP A 131 5.20 -1.09 -6.12
C ASP A 131 3.75 -1.51 -5.90
N LEU A 132 3.09 -0.95 -4.88
CA LEU A 132 1.65 -1.15 -4.64
C LEU A 132 0.83 -0.75 -5.88
N TRP A 133 1.07 0.44 -6.44
CA TRP A 133 0.35 0.90 -7.63
C TRP A 133 0.60 0.00 -8.83
N MET A 134 1.84 -0.47 -9.03
CA MET A 134 2.16 -1.40 -10.10
C MET A 134 1.51 -2.77 -9.88
N ARG A 135 1.51 -3.30 -8.66
CA ARG A 135 0.86 -4.58 -8.32
C ARG A 135 -0.65 -4.54 -8.61
N VAL A 136 -1.31 -3.47 -8.21
CA VAL A 136 -2.74 -3.24 -8.52
C VAL A 136 -2.95 -3.13 -10.02
N THR A 137 -2.15 -2.32 -10.70
CA THR A 137 -2.21 -2.16 -12.17
C THR A 137 -2.15 -3.49 -12.90
N LEU A 138 -1.14 -4.30 -12.60
CA LEU A 138 -0.93 -5.60 -13.25
C LEU A 138 -2.08 -6.59 -12.98
N THR A 139 -2.76 -6.43 -11.85
CA THR A 139 -3.92 -7.26 -11.50
C THR A 139 -5.16 -6.83 -12.28
N VAL A 140 -5.49 -5.53 -12.29
CA VAL A 140 -6.75 -5.03 -12.88
C VAL A 140 -6.71 -4.93 -14.40
N THR A 141 -5.52 -4.89 -15.00
CA THR A 141 -5.39 -4.88 -16.48
C THR A 141 -5.63 -6.23 -17.13
N GLY A 142 -5.85 -7.29 -16.35
CA GLY A 142 -6.17 -8.64 -16.83
C GLY A 142 -4.92 -9.52 -17.01
N ASN A 143 -5.13 -10.73 -17.53
CA ASN A 143 -4.05 -11.72 -17.63
C ASN A 143 -3.11 -11.48 -18.81
N GLU A 144 -3.61 -10.89 -19.90
CA GLU A 144 -2.77 -10.56 -21.05
C GLU A 144 -1.89 -9.34 -20.75
N PHE A 145 -0.60 -9.43 -21.11
CA PHE A 145 0.32 -8.31 -20.95
C PHE A 145 0.10 -7.28 -22.06
N ASN A 146 -0.31 -6.08 -21.69
CA ASN A 146 -0.45 -4.93 -22.60
C ASN A 146 0.23 -3.72 -21.97
N LEU A 147 1.41 -3.38 -22.47
CA LEU A 147 2.25 -2.33 -21.89
C LEU A 147 1.59 -0.94 -21.92
N ASP A 148 0.85 -0.60 -22.96
CA ASP A 148 0.21 0.71 -23.08
C ASP A 148 -0.92 0.86 -22.07
N LYS A 149 -1.75 -0.17 -21.90
CA LYS A 149 -2.79 -0.21 -20.87
C LYS A 149 -2.20 -0.17 -19.47
N ILE A 150 -1.07 -0.86 -19.23
CA ILE A 150 -0.35 -0.82 -17.96
C ILE A 150 0.17 0.59 -17.68
N LYS A 151 0.80 1.26 -18.64
CA LYS A 151 1.28 2.63 -18.50
C LYS A 151 0.16 3.62 -18.16
N GLU A 152 -0.97 3.53 -18.86
CA GLU A 152 -2.13 4.40 -18.62
C GLU A 152 -2.72 4.20 -17.23
N THR A 153 -2.96 2.93 -16.84
CA THR A 153 -3.53 2.58 -15.53
C THR A 153 -2.59 2.96 -14.40
N TYR A 154 -1.30 2.62 -14.51
CA TYR A 154 -0.28 2.98 -13.53
C TYR A 154 -0.15 4.50 -13.37
N LYS A 155 -0.10 5.23 -14.49
CA LYS A 155 -0.05 6.69 -14.46
C LYS A 155 -1.23 7.26 -13.67
N SER A 156 -2.43 6.79 -13.92
CA SER A 156 -3.64 7.29 -13.28
C SER A 156 -3.66 7.01 -11.76
N LEU A 157 -3.20 5.83 -11.32
CA LEU A 157 -3.06 5.48 -9.90
C LEU A 157 -1.93 6.26 -9.23
N SER A 158 -0.75 6.28 -9.85
CA SER A 158 0.47 6.88 -9.27
C SER A 158 0.42 8.41 -9.18
N THR A 159 -0.46 9.06 -9.96
CA THR A 159 -0.72 10.50 -9.87
C THR A 159 -1.93 10.86 -9.01
N GLY A 160 -2.60 9.87 -8.43
CA GLY A 160 -3.78 10.10 -7.58
C GLY A 160 -5.02 10.57 -8.35
N THR A 161 -5.08 10.37 -9.68
CA THR A 161 -6.26 10.72 -10.49
C THR A 161 -7.48 9.90 -10.07
N TYR A 162 -7.26 8.63 -9.71
CA TYR A 162 -8.23 7.79 -9.02
C TYR A 162 -7.51 6.75 -8.14
N THR A 163 -8.26 6.08 -7.29
CA THR A 163 -7.78 4.93 -6.52
C THR A 163 -8.84 3.84 -6.45
N HIS A 164 -8.41 2.63 -6.18
CA HIS A 164 -9.32 1.51 -5.91
C HIS A 164 -9.69 1.47 -4.43
N ALA A 165 -10.79 0.76 -4.13
CA ALA A 165 -11.18 0.48 -2.76
C ALA A 165 -10.17 -0.45 -2.05
N THR A 166 -10.16 -0.38 -0.73
CA THR A 166 -9.23 -1.10 0.14
C THR A 166 -9.03 -2.59 -0.19
N PRO A 167 -10.06 -3.41 -0.48
CA PRO A 167 -9.85 -4.82 -0.82
C PRO A 167 -9.04 -5.03 -2.10
N THR A 168 -9.21 -4.17 -3.11
CA THR A 168 -8.40 -4.21 -4.32
C THR A 168 -6.94 -3.88 -4.02
N LEU A 169 -6.68 -2.84 -3.20
CA LEU A 169 -5.33 -2.46 -2.80
C LEU A 169 -4.64 -3.55 -1.99
N PHE A 170 -5.37 -4.22 -1.06
CA PHE A 170 -4.80 -5.26 -0.22
C PHE A 170 -4.54 -6.56 -0.96
N ASN A 171 -5.50 -7.01 -1.79
CA ASN A 171 -5.55 -8.39 -2.25
C ASN A 171 -5.08 -8.58 -3.71
N SER A 172 -4.75 -7.50 -4.43
CA SER A 172 -4.25 -7.59 -5.80
C SER A 172 -3.00 -8.46 -5.88
N GLY A 173 -2.98 -9.43 -6.79
CA GLY A 173 -1.88 -10.36 -7.01
C GLY A 173 -1.73 -11.46 -5.97
N LEU A 174 -2.47 -11.42 -4.85
CA LEU A 174 -2.40 -12.43 -3.80
C LEU A 174 -3.15 -13.71 -4.18
N LYS A 175 -2.78 -14.86 -3.57
CA LYS A 175 -3.51 -16.12 -3.72
C LYS A 175 -4.97 -16.00 -3.32
N MET A 176 -5.26 -15.27 -2.24
CA MET A 176 -6.63 -14.97 -1.81
C MET A 176 -7.06 -13.62 -2.38
N GLN A 177 -7.39 -13.61 -3.66
CA GLN A 177 -7.71 -12.40 -4.41
C GLN A 177 -9.20 -12.07 -4.35
N GLN A 178 -9.64 -11.46 -3.26
CA GLN A 178 -10.97 -10.85 -3.13
C GLN A 178 -10.82 -9.33 -3.37
N LEU A 179 -11.43 -8.80 -4.43
CA LEU A 179 -11.24 -7.41 -4.87
C LEU A 179 -12.48 -6.52 -4.68
N SER A 180 -13.65 -7.11 -4.36
CA SER A 180 -14.88 -6.35 -4.15
C SER A 180 -14.93 -5.71 -2.78
N SER A 181 -15.37 -4.45 -2.71
CA SER A 181 -15.46 -3.71 -1.45
C SER A 181 -16.75 -3.96 -0.69
N CYS A 182 -17.84 -4.25 -1.40
CA CYS A 182 -19.18 -4.33 -0.82
C CYS A 182 -19.97 -5.50 -1.40
N PHE A 183 -20.77 -6.14 -0.53
CA PHE A 183 -21.62 -7.27 -0.85
C PHE A 183 -23.02 -7.04 -0.29
N LEU A 184 -24.03 -7.37 -1.07
CA LEU A 184 -25.41 -7.44 -0.60
C LEU A 184 -25.82 -8.90 -0.50
N ILE A 185 -26.25 -9.33 0.69
CA ILE A 185 -26.63 -10.70 1.00
C ILE A 185 -28.09 -10.71 1.47
N GLY A 186 -28.93 -11.50 0.83
CA GLY A 186 -30.26 -11.81 1.34
C GLY A 186 -30.18 -12.95 2.36
N MET A 187 -31.07 -12.95 3.35
CA MET A 187 -31.26 -14.10 4.24
C MET A 187 -31.64 -15.31 3.37
N GLU A 188 -30.92 -16.43 3.55
CA GLU A 188 -31.10 -17.62 2.71
C GLU A 188 -32.50 -18.23 2.91
N ASP A 189 -32.90 -18.44 4.17
CA ASP A 189 -34.17 -19.09 4.53
C ASP A 189 -34.57 -18.75 5.98
N ASP A 190 -35.89 -18.83 6.27
CA ASP A 190 -36.43 -18.74 7.63
C ASP A 190 -36.28 -20.08 8.38
N SER A 191 -35.05 -20.53 8.47
CA SER A 191 -34.66 -21.74 9.21
C SER A 191 -33.37 -21.48 9.98
N ILE A 192 -33.10 -22.31 10.99
CA ILE A 192 -31.83 -22.23 11.73
C ILE A 192 -30.64 -22.39 10.76
N GLU A 193 -30.75 -23.34 9.83
CA GLU A 193 -29.68 -23.60 8.85
C GLU A 193 -29.45 -22.39 7.93
N GLY A 194 -30.53 -21.85 7.32
CA GLY A 194 -30.41 -20.67 6.42
C GLY A 194 -29.89 -19.44 7.14
N ILE A 195 -30.31 -19.18 8.37
CA ILE A 195 -29.81 -18.09 9.20
C ILE A 195 -28.29 -18.24 9.45
N PHE A 196 -27.84 -19.40 9.92
CA PHE A 196 -26.42 -19.61 10.21
C PHE A 196 -25.55 -19.70 8.96
N ASN A 197 -26.05 -20.20 7.82
CA ASN A 197 -25.36 -20.15 6.53
C ASN A 197 -25.12 -18.69 6.11
N THR A 198 -26.13 -17.83 6.20
CA THR A 198 -25.99 -16.39 5.90
C THR A 198 -24.95 -15.73 6.82
N ILE A 199 -24.96 -16.03 8.12
CA ILE A 199 -23.95 -15.50 9.08
C ILE A 199 -22.56 -15.99 8.73
N LYS A 200 -22.40 -17.27 8.37
CA LYS A 200 -21.12 -17.85 7.92
C LYS A 200 -20.58 -17.13 6.68
N ASP A 201 -21.42 -16.87 5.69
CA ASP A 201 -21.04 -16.17 4.47
C ASP A 201 -20.62 -14.73 4.77
N CYS A 202 -21.35 -14.03 5.65
CA CYS A 202 -20.94 -12.73 6.15
C CYS A 202 -19.55 -12.77 6.81
N ALA A 203 -19.27 -13.77 7.64
CA ALA A 203 -17.98 -13.92 8.30
C ALA A 203 -16.84 -14.17 7.31
N LEU A 204 -17.06 -14.99 6.27
CA LEU A 204 -16.08 -15.28 5.23
C LEU A 204 -15.75 -14.04 4.40
N ILE A 205 -16.75 -13.23 4.03
CA ILE A 205 -16.56 -11.97 3.29
C ILE A 205 -15.83 -10.95 4.17
N SER A 206 -16.26 -10.80 5.43
CA SER A 206 -15.67 -9.84 6.37
C SER A 206 -14.18 -10.14 6.63
N LYS A 207 -13.78 -11.41 6.64
CA LYS A 207 -12.38 -11.84 6.81
C LYS A 207 -11.46 -11.25 5.76
N THR A 208 -11.97 -10.93 4.58
CA THR A 208 -11.20 -10.38 3.44
C THR A 208 -11.44 -8.89 3.21
N ALA A 209 -11.83 -8.16 4.26
CA ALA A 209 -12.11 -6.72 4.26
C ALA A 209 -13.31 -6.30 3.37
N GLY A 210 -14.25 -7.20 3.08
CA GLY A 210 -15.51 -6.89 2.38
C GLY A 210 -16.52 -6.24 3.32
N GLY A 211 -17.13 -5.14 2.92
CA GLY A 211 -18.30 -4.55 3.57
C GLY A 211 -19.57 -5.34 3.24
N ILE A 212 -20.50 -5.48 4.18
CA ILE A 212 -21.67 -6.32 4.00
C ILE A 212 -22.95 -5.55 4.35
N GLY A 213 -23.91 -5.55 3.42
CA GLY A 213 -25.30 -5.21 3.68
C GLY A 213 -26.14 -6.48 3.69
N MET A 214 -26.74 -6.81 4.84
CA MET A 214 -27.61 -7.97 4.97
C MET A 214 -29.08 -7.55 4.95
N HIS A 215 -29.90 -8.26 4.17
CA HIS A 215 -31.35 -8.07 4.08
C HIS A 215 -32.10 -9.26 4.69
N ALA A 216 -32.81 -9.01 5.79
CA ALA A 216 -33.58 -10.01 6.53
C ALA A 216 -35.10 -9.85 6.25
N HIS A 217 -35.53 -10.08 5.00
CA HIS A 217 -36.90 -9.81 4.53
C HIS A 217 -37.87 -10.98 4.68
N ASN A 218 -37.35 -12.19 4.87
CA ASN A 218 -38.11 -13.46 4.87
C ASN A 218 -38.08 -14.18 6.23
N ILE A 219 -37.76 -13.48 7.31
CA ILE A 219 -37.80 -14.04 8.68
C ILE A 219 -39.13 -13.68 9.35
N ARG A 220 -39.73 -14.64 10.02
CA ARG A 220 -40.97 -14.50 10.78
C ARG A 220 -40.78 -13.69 12.06
#